data_6efec5c58df0521d68dc2482578aec8e
#
_entry.id   6efec5c58df0521d68dc2482578aec8e
#
_cell.length_a   1.000
_cell.length_b   1.000
_cell.length_c   1.000
_cell.angle_alpha   90.00
_cell.angle_beta   90.00
_cell.angle_gamma   90.00
#
_symmetry.space_group_name_H-M   'P 1'
#
loop_
_entity.id
_entity.type
_entity.pdbx_description
1 polymer ?
#
loop_
_entity_poly.entity_id
_entity_poly.type
_entity_poly.pdbx_seq_one_letter_code
_entity_poly.pdbx_strand_id
1 'polypeptide(L)'
;MPAIANPRGRSSPSEGYAALFATIIIWSTPSLFMYYLNRYYDPWAQNFYRYLVACIAIAPLVIFRIQRGGPRFDWHAVMICFLPCLPNVVHQVTQVMALSYMGPGVYTIFTRASVIFTALLALAFFPEERHVIRQWQFQAGTVLGLIGAFGVVWFQPGWEAGHIALPGLFIAFTATFCWALYGILVKRPSAQLGSIRSFGLISLITSVLLLPLTFAFGKIDTPLHTGAQVNLILIVSAVSCITLAHVLYYVAIREIGVALAQTLQLLCPAGAMALSAWIFGERLSHAQIWSAAILLLGAFLAMRVKPVATTEAAENI
;
A
#
# COMPACT_ATOMS: atom_id res chain seq x y z
N MET A 1 34.85 1.31 -3.36
CA MET A 1 33.80 2.09 -4.06
C MET A 1 33.53 3.32 -3.23
N PRO A 2 33.55 4.55 -3.77
CA PRO A 2 33.29 5.72 -2.96
C PRO A 2 31.83 5.75 -2.50
N ALA A 3 31.62 5.96 -1.22
CA ALA A 3 30.31 6.15 -0.60
C ALA A 3 29.61 7.31 -1.32
N ILE A 4 28.47 7.04 -1.95
CA ILE A 4 27.61 8.07 -2.54
C ILE A 4 27.00 8.82 -1.35
N ALA A 5 27.62 9.96 -1.00
CA ALA A 5 27.10 10.87 0.00
C ALA A 5 25.65 11.26 -0.38
N ASN A 6 24.71 10.97 0.47
CA ASN A 6 23.32 11.41 0.35
C ASN A 6 23.29 12.95 0.45
N PRO A 7 22.99 13.70 -0.64
CA PRO A 7 23.07 15.17 -0.63
C PRO A 7 21.86 15.84 0.05
N ARG A 8 21.02 15.10 0.75
CA ARG A 8 19.87 15.66 1.48
C ARG A 8 19.94 15.25 2.94
N GLY A 9 20.28 16.26 3.73
CA GLY A 9 20.37 16.17 5.15
C GLY A 9 19.13 15.60 5.84
N ARG A 10 19.38 15.06 7.04
CA ARG A 10 18.50 14.67 8.13
C ARG A 10 17.16 14.06 7.70
N SER A 11 17.00 12.76 7.98
CA SER A 11 15.69 12.11 8.04
C SER A 11 14.76 12.98 8.89
N SER A 12 13.56 13.22 8.36
CA SER A 12 12.52 13.96 9.07
C SER A 12 11.37 12.98 9.39
N PRO A 13 11.36 12.38 10.58
CA PRO A 13 10.25 11.50 10.97
C PRO A 13 8.88 12.17 10.81
N SER A 14 8.79 13.49 11.01
CA SER A 14 7.56 14.25 10.81
C SER A 14 7.07 14.22 9.35
N GLU A 15 7.97 14.31 8.37
CA GLU A 15 7.61 14.15 6.97
C GLU A 15 7.11 12.73 6.67
N GLY A 16 7.76 11.72 7.26
CA GLY A 16 7.34 10.33 7.15
C GLY A 16 5.93 10.11 7.69
N TYR A 17 5.61 10.62 8.87
CA TYR A 17 4.26 10.55 9.45
C TYR A 17 3.23 11.33 8.63
N ALA A 18 3.54 12.56 8.20
CA ALA A 18 2.63 13.35 7.37
C ALA A 18 2.31 12.64 6.04
N ALA A 19 3.33 12.10 5.36
CA ALA A 19 3.16 11.33 4.15
C ALA A 19 2.31 10.07 4.39
N LEU A 20 2.53 9.38 5.51
CA LEU A 20 1.76 8.20 5.85
C LEU A 20 0.30 8.51 6.17
N PHE A 21 0.00 9.56 6.92
CA PHE A 21 -1.38 9.95 7.20
C PHE A 21 -2.12 10.34 5.92
N ALA A 22 -1.48 11.08 5.00
CA ALA A 22 -2.05 11.35 3.69
C ALA A 22 -2.31 10.06 2.89
N THR A 23 -1.37 9.10 2.95
CA THR A 23 -1.55 7.76 2.35
C THR A 23 -2.74 7.03 2.96
N ILE A 24 -2.91 7.04 4.28
CA ILE A 24 -4.00 6.38 4.99
C ILE A 24 -5.36 6.94 4.55
N ILE A 25 -5.49 8.26 4.45
CA ILE A 25 -6.72 8.90 3.95
C ILE A 25 -7.05 8.39 2.53
N ILE A 26 -6.08 8.41 1.63
CA ILE A 26 -6.28 7.95 0.27
C ILE A 26 -6.58 6.45 0.25
N TRP A 27 -5.80 5.63 0.99
CA TRP A 27 -5.98 4.17 1.02
C TRP A 27 -7.18 3.69 1.87
N SER A 28 -7.96 4.60 2.37
CA SER A 28 -9.30 4.29 2.90
C SER A 28 -10.34 4.07 1.78
N THR A 29 -10.02 4.39 0.52
CA THR A 29 -10.98 4.36 -0.60
C THR A 29 -10.75 3.26 -1.68
N PRO A 30 -9.57 2.62 -1.85
CA PRO A 30 -9.29 1.76 -3.01
C PRO A 30 -10.25 0.58 -3.18
N SER A 31 -10.66 -0.05 -2.07
CA SER A 31 -11.59 -1.18 -2.12
C SER A 31 -12.95 -0.80 -2.72
N LEU A 32 -13.42 0.43 -2.50
CA LEU A 32 -14.66 0.95 -3.08
C LEU A 32 -14.50 1.13 -4.59
N PHE A 33 -13.39 1.75 -5.04
CA PHE A 33 -13.10 1.90 -6.46
C PHE A 33 -12.99 0.55 -7.17
N MET A 34 -12.22 -0.38 -6.60
CA MET A 34 -12.02 -1.70 -7.19
C MET A 34 -13.32 -2.49 -7.25
N TYR A 35 -14.12 -2.47 -6.19
CA TYR A 35 -15.42 -3.15 -6.15
C TYR A 35 -16.40 -2.60 -7.19
N TYR A 36 -16.43 -1.27 -7.38
CA TYR A 36 -17.23 -0.65 -8.42
C TYR A 36 -16.73 -1.02 -9.82
N LEU A 37 -15.42 -0.94 -10.06
CA LEU A 37 -14.80 -1.21 -11.35
C LEU A 37 -14.91 -2.70 -11.77
N ASN A 38 -14.97 -3.63 -10.80
CA ASN A 38 -15.17 -5.07 -11.07
C ASN A 38 -16.46 -5.40 -11.84
N ARG A 39 -17.41 -4.47 -11.88
CA ARG A 39 -18.64 -4.63 -12.68
C ARG A 39 -18.40 -4.44 -14.16
N TYR A 40 -17.29 -3.80 -14.54
CA TYR A 40 -16.99 -3.37 -15.90
C TYR A 40 -15.67 -3.93 -16.43
N TYR A 41 -14.68 -4.06 -15.56
CA TYR A 41 -13.34 -4.50 -15.86
C TYR A 41 -13.06 -5.84 -15.19
N ASP A 42 -12.43 -6.76 -15.92
CA ASP A 42 -11.83 -7.92 -15.30
C ASP A 42 -10.58 -7.55 -14.46
N PRO A 43 -10.12 -8.43 -13.54
CA PRO A 43 -9.00 -8.10 -12.67
C PRO A 43 -7.68 -7.77 -13.38
N TRP A 44 -7.44 -8.34 -14.55
CA TRP A 44 -6.21 -8.14 -15.32
C TRP A 44 -6.22 -6.78 -16.00
N ALA A 45 -7.25 -6.49 -16.77
CA ALA A 45 -7.43 -5.21 -17.47
C ALA A 45 -7.53 -4.05 -16.47
N GLN A 46 -8.27 -4.23 -15.36
CA GLN A 46 -8.39 -3.21 -14.33
C GLN A 46 -7.01 -2.80 -13.77
N ASN A 47 -6.18 -3.77 -13.40
CA ASN A 47 -4.86 -3.47 -12.84
C ASN A 47 -3.87 -2.97 -13.89
N PHE A 48 -3.89 -3.51 -15.09
CA PHE A 48 -3.05 -3.02 -16.18
C PHE A 48 -3.31 -1.54 -16.46
N TYR A 49 -4.56 -1.15 -16.68
CA TYR A 49 -4.89 0.24 -16.98
C TYR A 49 -4.64 1.18 -15.80
N ARG A 50 -4.88 0.73 -14.57
CA ARG A 50 -4.56 1.54 -13.38
C ARG A 50 -3.06 1.79 -13.25
N TYR A 51 -2.20 0.79 -13.52
CA TYR A 51 -0.74 0.97 -13.50
C TYR A 51 -0.22 1.74 -14.69
N LEU A 52 -0.80 1.56 -15.88
CA LEU A 52 -0.48 2.35 -17.07
C LEU A 52 -0.76 3.84 -16.84
N VAL A 53 -1.95 4.17 -16.34
CA VAL A 53 -2.32 5.55 -15.99
C VAL A 53 -1.41 6.10 -14.89
N ALA A 54 -1.09 5.30 -13.88
CA ALA A 54 -0.17 5.71 -12.82
C ALA A 54 1.23 6.01 -13.36
N CYS A 55 1.73 5.18 -14.27
CA CYS A 55 3.02 5.39 -14.95
C CYS A 55 3.02 6.69 -15.76
N ILE A 56 1.95 6.93 -16.53
CA ILE A 56 1.80 8.17 -17.31
C ILE A 56 1.74 9.39 -16.39
N ALA A 57 0.98 9.31 -15.30
CA ALA A 57 0.80 10.42 -14.35
C ALA A 57 2.11 10.79 -13.63
N ILE A 58 2.97 9.83 -13.30
CA ILE A 58 4.25 10.09 -12.62
C ILE A 58 5.37 10.49 -13.57
N ALA A 59 5.28 10.14 -14.86
CA ALA A 59 6.35 10.34 -15.85
C ALA A 59 6.87 11.78 -15.92
N PRO A 60 6.04 12.85 -15.94
CA PRO A 60 6.52 14.22 -15.98
C PRO A 60 7.43 14.57 -14.79
N LEU A 61 7.09 14.09 -13.58
CA LEU A 61 7.88 14.32 -12.36
C LEU A 61 9.21 13.57 -12.41
N VAL A 62 9.22 12.35 -12.94
CA VAL A 62 10.44 11.54 -13.12
C VAL A 62 11.38 12.23 -14.13
N ILE A 63 10.86 12.63 -15.29
CA ILE A 63 11.61 13.33 -16.35
C ILE A 63 12.21 14.62 -15.80
N PHE A 64 11.42 15.43 -15.12
CA PHE A 64 11.88 16.69 -14.50
C PHE A 64 13.02 16.46 -13.49
N ARG A 65 12.94 15.38 -12.68
CA ARG A 65 14.00 15.03 -11.74
C ARG A 65 15.29 14.61 -12.43
N ILE A 66 15.21 13.89 -13.55
CA ILE A 66 16.37 13.50 -14.37
C ILE A 66 16.99 14.73 -15.03
N GLN A 67 16.19 15.64 -15.58
CA GLN A 67 16.66 16.86 -16.24
C GLN A 67 17.37 17.82 -15.27
N ARG A 68 16.99 17.83 -13.99
CA ARG A 68 17.67 18.62 -12.93
C ARG A 68 18.91 17.94 -12.36
N GLY A 69 19.54 17.03 -13.09
CA GLY A 69 20.81 16.40 -12.72
C GLY A 69 20.65 15.17 -11.81
N GLY A 70 19.43 14.65 -11.68
CA GLY A 70 19.23 13.35 -11.04
C GLY A 70 19.88 12.24 -11.88
N PRO A 71 20.42 11.18 -11.24
CA PRO A 71 21.02 10.06 -11.97
C PRO A 71 20.01 9.42 -12.91
N ARG A 72 20.46 9.08 -14.13
CA ARG A 72 19.67 8.33 -15.12
C ARG A 72 19.41 6.92 -14.60
N PHE A 73 18.40 6.26 -15.14
CA PHE A 73 18.20 4.83 -14.86
C PHE A 73 19.29 4.02 -15.52
N ASP A 74 20.05 3.32 -14.71
CA ASP A 74 21.00 2.30 -15.11
C ASP A 74 20.42 0.90 -14.92
N TRP A 75 21.14 -0.12 -15.32
CA TRP A 75 20.73 -1.51 -15.16
C TRP A 75 20.51 -1.90 -13.70
N HIS A 76 21.31 -1.34 -12.78
CA HIS A 76 21.15 -1.57 -11.35
C HIS A 76 19.81 -1.03 -10.84
N ALA A 77 19.45 0.20 -11.23
CA ALA A 77 18.15 0.78 -10.89
C ALA A 77 16.97 -0.08 -11.39
N VAL A 78 17.10 -0.62 -12.61
CA VAL A 78 16.08 -1.54 -13.16
C VAL A 78 15.98 -2.82 -12.33
N MET A 79 17.11 -3.45 -12.00
CA MET A 79 17.11 -4.71 -11.24
C MET A 79 16.55 -4.56 -9.82
N ILE A 80 16.91 -3.51 -9.09
CA ILE A 80 16.39 -3.30 -7.74
C ILE A 80 14.90 -2.94 -7.73
N CYS A 81 14.39 -2.35 -8.83
CA CYS A 81 12.96 -2.06 -8.99
C CYS A 81 12.17 -3.24 -9.57
N PHE A 82 12.82 -4.16 -10.30
CA PHE A 82 12.16 -5.33 -10.86
C PHE A 82 11.69 -6.31 -9.77
N LEU A 83 12.55 -6.55 -8.79
CA LEU A 83 12.26 -7.53 -7.74
C LEU A 83 10.94 -7.25 -6.98
N PRO A 84 10.63 -6.03 -6.50
CA PRO A 84 9.36 -5.74 -5.88
C PRO A 84 8.15 -5.81 -6.85
N CYS A 85 8.37 -5.71 -8.17
CA CYS A 85 7.26 -5.79 -9.13
C CYS A 85 6.63 -7.20 -9.18
N LEU A 86 7.38 -8.26 -8.88
CA LEU A 86 6.88 -9.62 -8.91
C LEU A 86 5.74 -9.83 -7.88
N PRO A 87 5.98 -9.65 -6.56
CA PRO A 87 4.90 -9.75 -5.59
C PRO A 87 3.84 -8.65 -5.78
N ASN A 88 4.20 -7.48 -6.34
CA ASN A 88 3.22 -6.44 -6.63
C ASN A 88 2.20 -6.89 -7.67
N VAL A 89 2.62 -7.46 -8.79
CA VAL A 89 1.70 -7.98 -9.82
C VAL A 89 0.75 -9.02 -9.23
N VAL A 90 1.29 -9.99 -8.48
CA VAL A 90 0.47 -11.00 -7.81
C VAL A 90 -0.51 -10.36 -6.83
N HIS A 91 -0.04 -9.44 -5.98
CA HIS A 91 -0.90 -8.71 -5.04
C HIS A 91 -2.03 -7.97 -5.76
N GLN A 92 -1.70 -7.19 -6.79
CA GLN A 92 -2.68 -6.34 -7.49
C GLN A 92 -3.79 -7.17 -8.15
N VAL A 93 -3.46 -8.27 -8.77
CA VAL A 93 -4.45 -9.14 -9.40
C VAL A 93 -5.26 -9.90 -8.35
N THR A 94 -4.61 -10.51 -7.37
CA THR A 94 -5.28 -11.33 -6.35
C THR A 94 -6.17 -10.49 -5.43
N GLN A 95 -5.83 -9.23 -5.13
CA GLN A 95 -6.72 -8.36 -4.34
C GLN A 95 -8.03 -8.06 -5.06
N VAL A 96 -7.99 -7.83 -6.37
CA VAL A 96 -9.21 -7.58 -7.17
C VAL A 96 -10.02 -8.86 -7.31
N MET A 97 -9.35 -10.00 -7.54
CA MET A 97 -10.00 -11.31 -7.58
C MET A 97 -10.66 -11.67 -6.25
N ALA A 98 -10.02 -11.39 -5.11
CA ALA A 98 -10.58 -11.68 -3.80
C ALA A 98 -11.93 -10.99 -3.58
N LEU A 99 -12.11 -9.77 -4.10
CA LEU A 99 -13.37 -9.02 -4.01
C LEU A 99 -14.54 -9.67 -4.79
N SER A 100 -14.26 -10.61 -5.68
CA SER A 100 -15.30 -11.41 -6.35
C SER A 100 -15.78 -12.60 -5.52
N TYR A 101 -15.00 -12.99 -4.49
CA TYR A 101 -15.31 -14.13 -3.60
C TYR A 101 -15.79 -13.68 -2.21
N MET A 102 -15.51 -12.43 -1.84
CA MET A 102 -15.88 -11.88 -0.54
C MET A 102 -16.14 -10.36 -0.65
N GLY A 103 -17.00 -9.85 0.20
CA GLY A 103 -17.26 -8.40 0.24
C GLY A 103 -16.03 -7.57 0.64
N PRO A 104 -16.01 -6.27 0.29
CA PRO A 104 -14.89 -5.38 0.58
C PRO A 104 -14.52 -5.31 2.07
N GLY A 105 -15.52 -5.39 2.96
CA GLY A 105 -15.30 -5.40 4.40
C GLY A 105 -14.52 -6.62 4.86
N VAL A 106 -14.94 -7.83 4.44
CA VAL A 106 -14.25 -9.08 4.77
C VAL A 106 -12.82 -9.08 4.23
N TYR A 107 -12.63 -8.68 2.97
CA TYR A 107 -11.30 -8.55 2.37
C TYR A 107 -10.41 -7.58 3.17
N THR A 108 -10.97 -6.45 3.63
CA THR A 108 -10.24 -5.47 4.44
C THR A 108 -9.70 -6.09 5.74
N ILE A 109 -10.42 -7.02 6.39
CA ILE A 109 -9.92 -7.74 7.58
C ILE A 109 -8.67 -8.55 7.21
N PHE A 110 -8.72 -9.33 6.12
CA PHE A 110 -7.58 -10.15 5.71
C PHE A 110 -6.35 -9.32 5.38
N THR A 111 -6.51 -8.18 4.72
CA THR A 111 -5.36 -7.32 4.38
C THR A 111 -4.64 -6.77 5.60
N ARG A 112 -5.31 -6.63 6.76
CA ARG A 112 -4.65 -6.19 8.01
C ARG A 112 -3.65 -7.20 8.54
N ALA A 113 -3.79 -8.49 8.22
CA ALA A 113 -2.79 -9.50 8.57
C ALA A 113 -1.42 -9.26 7.90
N SER A 114 -1.34 -8.41 6.88
CA SER A 114 -0.07 -7.99 6.27
C SER A 114 0.92 -7.40 7.27
N VAL A 115 0.44 -6.77 8.33
CA VAL A 115 1.30 -6.22 9.39
C VAL A 115 2.12 -7.32 10.08
N ILE A 116 1.51 -8.48 10.31
CA ILE A 116 2.19 -9.64 10.93
C ILE A 116 3.28 -10.14 9.98
N PHE A 117 2.94 -10.36 8.69
CA PHE A 117 3.92 -10.78 7.70
C PHE A 117 5.05 -9.78 7.53
N THR A 118 4.71 -8.48 7.49
CA THR A 118 5.73 -7.42 7.37
C THR A 118 6.66 -7.41 8.58
N ALA A 119 6.14 -7.55 9.80
CA ALA A 119 6.97 -7.60 11.00
C ALA A 119 7.92 -8.82 10.99
N LEU A 120 7.42 -10.00 10.61
CA LEU A 120 8.23 -11.22 10.49
C LEU A 120 9.32 -11.08 9.41
N LEU A 121 8.95 -10.58 8.23
CA LEU A 121 9.89 -10.35 7.14
C LEU A 121 10.91 -9.26 7.51
N ALA A 122 10.49 -8.18 8.16
CA ALA A 122 11.41 -7.13 8.60
C ALA A 122 12.40 -7.63 9.65
N LEU A 123 11.97 -8.49 10.58
CA LEU A 123 12.87 -9.16 11.53
C LEU A 123 13.94 -10.02 10.84
N ALA A 124 13.57 -10.65 9.72
CA ALA A 124 14.48 -11.50 8.96
C ALA A 124 15.46 -10.69 8.08
N PHE A 125 14.95 -9.69 7.35
CA PHE A 125 15.70 -8.98 6.32
C PHE A 125 16.35 -7.68 6.77
N PHE A 126 15.86 -7.04 7.86
CA PHE A 126 16.33 -5.72 8.32
C PHE A 126 16.75 -5.75 9.79
N PRO A 127 18.05 -5.97 10.09
CA PRO A 127 18.55 -5.94 11.46
C PRO A 127 18.21 -4.64 12.22
N GLU A 128 18.20 -3.51 11.50
CA GLU A 128 17.87 -2.20 12.05
C GLU A 128 16.42 -2.08 12.53
N GLU A 129 15.48 -2.78 11.89
CA GLU A 129 14.06 -2.76 12.29
C GLU A 129 13.78 -3.63 13.53
N ARG A 130 14.70 -4.53 13.89
CA ARG A 130 14.54 -5.38 15.09
C ARG A 130 14.37 -4.57 16.37
N HIS A 131 15.09 -3.45 16.49
CA HIS A 131 14.95 -2.55 17.63
C HIS A 131 13.53 -1.96 17.72
N VAL A 132 12.97 -1.53 16.62
CA VAL A 132 11.59 -1.01 16.53
C VAL A 132 10.58 -2.07 16.92
N ILE A 133 10.67 -3.26 16.30
CA ILE A 133 9.68 -4.34 16.47
C ILE A 133 9.71 -4.92 17.90
N ARG A 134 10.88 -4.93 18.57
CA ARG A 134 11.03 -5.42 19.94
C ARG A 134 10.52 -4.45 21.00
N GLN A 135 10.27 -3.19 20.68
CA GLN A 135 9.71 -2.24 21.64
C GLN A 135 8.28 -2.64 22.00
N TRP A 136 7.95 -2.64 23.30
CA TRP A 136 6.62 -3.02 23.76
C TRP A 136 5.52 -2.11 23.18
N GLN A 137 5.84 -0.84 22.92
CA GLN A 137 4.92 0.12 22.30
C GLN A 137 4.53 -0.32 20.89
N PHE A 138 5.48 -0.87 20.10
CA PHE A 138 5.20 -1.43 18.78
C PHE A 138 4.29 -2.65 18.89
N GLN A 139 4.63 -3.59 19.78
CA GLN A 139 3.89 -4.84 19.94
C GLN A 139 2.46 -4.59 20.44
N ALA A 140 2.32 -3.82 21.53
CA ALA A 140 1.01 -3.45 22.08
C ALA A 140 0.21 -2.62 21.08
N GLY A 141 0.86 -1.64 20.41
CA GLY A 141 0.24 -0.82 19.36
C GLY A 141 -0.27 -1.65 18.19
N THR A 142 0.50 -2.63 17.74
CA THR A 142 0.11 -3.55 16.65
C THR A 142 -1.07 -4.44 17.08
N VAL A 143 -1.04 -5.02 18.26
CA VAL A 143 -2.12 -5.89 18.77
C VAL A 143 -3.41 -5.09 18.94
N LEU A 144 -3.37 -3.93 19.60
CA LEU A 144 -4.55 -3.07 19.76
C LEU A 144 -5.05 -2.57 18.40
N GLY A 145 -4.12 -2.20 17.51
CA GLY A 145 -4.46 -1.81 16.15
C GLY A 145 -5.19 -2.89 15.37
N LEU A 146 -4.73 -4.14 15.46
CA LEU A 146 -5.40 -5.28 14.82
C LEU A 146 -6.78 -5.54 15.42
N ILE A 147 -6.92 -5.55 16.75
CA ILE A 147 -8.20 -5.74 17.43
C ILE A 147 -9.18 -4.63 17.04
N GLY A 148 -8.74 -3.37 17.08
CA GLY A 148 -9.57 -2.24 16.72
C GLY A 148 -9.96 -2.24 15.24
N ALA A 149 -9.02 -2.52 14.33
CA ALA A 149 -9.29 -2.59 12.89
C ALA A 149 -10.27 -3.71 12.56
N PHE A 150 -10.12 -4.88 13.18
CA PHE A 150 -11.07 -5.98 13.07
C PHE A 150 -12.46 -5.56 13.55
N GLY A 151 -12.56 -4.95 14.74
CA GLY A 151 -13.84 -4.54 15.32
C GLY A 151 -14.55 -3.46 14.49
N VAL A 152 -13.82 -2.48 13.92
CA VAL A 152 -14.42 -1.46 13.03
C VAL A 152 -15.13 -2.11 11.86
N VAL A 153 -14.54 -3.13 11.25
CA VAL A 153 -15.13 -3.82 10.09
C VAL A 153 -16.21 -4.83 10.53
N TRP A 154 -15.95 -5.57 11.63
CA TRP A 154 -16.88 -6.60 12.12
C TRP A 154 -18.23 -6.04 12.54
N PHE A 155 -18.25 -4.89 13.19
CA PHE A 155 -19.46 -4.23 13.66
C PHE A 155 -20.06 -3.25 12.64
N GLN A 156 -19.60 -3.27 11.39
CA GLN A 156 -20.17 -2.43 10.32
C GLN A 156 -21.61 -2.86 10.04
N PRO A 157 -22.57 -1.91 9.96
CA PRO A 157 -23.94 -2.21 9.57
C PRO A 157 -23.99 -2.94 8.22
N GLY A 158 -24.79 -4.01 8.14
CA GLY A 158 -24.88 -4.82 6.94
C GLY A 158 -23.64 -5.70 6.67
N TRP A 159 -22.73 -5.80 7.65
CA TRP A 159 -21.63 -6.75 7.53
C TRP A 159 -22.18 -8.19 7.64
N GLU A 160 -22.06 -8.90 6.54
CA GLU A 160 -22.35 -10.34 6.50
C GLU A 160 -21.03 -11.05 6.20
N ALA A 161 -20.70 -12.05 7.02
CA ALA A 161 -19.54 -12.90 6.77
C ALA A 161 -19.63 -13.60 5.40
N GLY A 162 -20.86 -13.70 4.86
CA GLY A 162 -21.15 -14.36 3.60
C GLY A 162 -20.63 -15.80 3.57
N HIS A 163 -20.87 -16.51 2.50
CA HIS A 163 -20.18 -17.78 2.24
C HIS A 163 -18.79 -17.47 1.71
N ILE A 164 -17.79 -17.39 2.63
CA ILE A 164 -16.38 -17.28 2.22
C ILE A 164 -15.97 -18.60 1.59
N ALA A 165 -15.89 -18.61 0.26
CA ALA A 165 -15.42 -19.79 -0.45
C ALA A 165 -13.92 -20.00 -0.14
N LEU A 166 -13.52 -21.25 0.09
CA LEU A 166 -12.11 -21.60 0.37
C LEU A 166 -11.11 -21.04 -0.65
N PRO A 167 -11.40 -21.01 -1.98
CA PRO A 167 -10.55 -20.36 -2.96
C PRO A 167 -10.37 -18.86 -2.69
N GLY A 168 -11.43 -18.15 -2.32
CA GLY A 168 -11.37 -16.72 -1.98
C GLY A 168 -10.47 -16.42 -0.80
N LEU A 169 -10.49 -17.29 0.22
CA LEU A 169 -9.62 -17.20 1.39
C LEU A 169 -8.14 -17.33 1.00
N PHE A 170 -7.81 -18.31 0.18
CA PHE A 170 -6.45 -18.53 -0.31
C PHE A 170 -5.95 -17.34 -1.17
N ILE A 171 -6.81 -16.82 -2.04
CA ILE A 171 -6.51 -15.65 -2.87
C ILE A 171 -6.26 -14.41 -2.01
N ALA A 172 -7.11 -14.15 -0.99
CA ALA A 172 -6.95 -13.02 -0.08
C ALA A 172 -5.67 -13.13 0.76
N PHE A 173 -5.33 -14.35 1.21
CA PHE A 173 -4.08 -14.61 1.93
C PHE A 173 -2.86 -14.35 1.04
N THR A 174 -2.88 -14.83 -0.20
CA THR A 174 -1.82 -14.58 -1.19
C THR A 174 -1.64 -13.08 -1.44
N ALA A 175 -2.74 -12.35 -1.64
CA ALA A 175 -2.71 -10.90 -1.80
C ALA A 175 -2.05 -10.21 -0.61
N THR A 176 -2.43 -10.62 0.61
CA THR A 176 -1.95 -10.05 1.87
C THR A 176 -0.45 -10.30 2.08
N PHE A 177 0.01 -11.52 1.82
CA PHE A 177 1.42 -11.89 1.92
C PHE A 177 2.27 -11.14 0.87
N CYS A 178 1.80 -11.10 -0.38
CA CYS A 178 2.49 -10.40 -1.46
C CYS A 178 2.57 -8.89 -1.21
N TRP A 179 1.56 -8.29 -0.57
CA TRP A 179 1.62 -6.90 -0.13
C TRP A 179 2.70 -6.66 0.91
N ALA A 180 2.82 -7.53 1.91
CA ALA A 180 3.88 -7.44 2.91
C ALA A 180 5.27 -7.57 2.27
N LEU A 181 5.45 -8.56 1.39
CA LEU A 181 6.70 -8.79 0.68
C LEU A 181 7.07 -7.61 -0.22
N TYR A 182 6.09 -7.03 -0.93
CA TYR A 182 6.28 -5.80 -1.70
C TYR A 182 6.78 -4.65 -0.83
N GLY A 183 6.16 -4.42 0.33
CA GLY A 183 6.58 -3.39 1.28
C GLY A 183 8.03 -3.53 1.74
N ILE A 184 8.48 -4.75 1.99
CA ILE A 184 9.87 -5.07 2.32
C ILE A 184 10.81 -4.75 1.14
N LEU A 185 10.45 -5.21 -0.04
CA LEU A 185 11.33 -5.11 -1.22
C LEU A 185 11.44 -3.68 -1.77
N VAL A 186 10.43 -2.81 -1.59
CA VAL A 186 10.50 -1.41 -2.03
C VAL A 186 11.35 -0.52 -1.13
N LYS A 187 11.71 -0.97 0.06
CA LYS A 187 12.55 -0.18 0.99
C LYS A 187 13.88 0.20 0.33
N ARG A 188 14.56 -0.76 -0.30
CA ARG A 188 15.84 -0.54 -0.97
C ARG A 188 15.75 0.43 -2.16
N PRO A 189 14.89 0.23 -3.17
CA PRO A 189 14.77 1.19 -4.27
C PRO A 189 14.32 2.58 -3.80
N SER A 190 13.40 2.68 -2.83
CA SER A 190 12.97 3.99 -2.32
C SER A 190 14.09 4.76 -1.61
N ALA A 191 14.99 4.05 -0.90
CA ALA A 191 16.15 4.65 -0.26
C ALA A 191 17.21 5.12 -1.29
N GLN A 192 17.50 4.30 -2.31
CA GLN A 192 18.56 4.59 -3.28
C GLN A 192 18.15 5.57 -4.37
N LEU A 193 16.93 5.44 -4.91
CA LEU A 193 16.46 6.25 -6.03
C LEU A 193 15.54 7.42 -5.60
N GLY A 194 15.07 7.41 -4.36
CA GLY A 194 14.02 8.30 -3.87
C GLY A 194 12.63 7.87 -4.35
N SER A 195 11.59 8.33 -3.64
CA SER A 195 10.21 7.84 -3.79
C SER A 195 9.62 8.02 -5.20
N ILE A 196 9.85 9.17 -5.85
CA ILE A 196 9.27 9.47 -7.18
C ILE A 196 9.90 8.58 -8.26
N ARG A 197 11.22 8.44 -8.25
CA ARG A 197 11.93 7.69 -9.30
C ARG A 197 11.75 6.18 -9.14
N SER A 198 11.81 5.68 -7.90
CA SER A 198 11.54 4.26 -7.64
C SER A 198 10.11 3.88 -8.01
N PHE A 199 9.11 4.71 -7.63
CA PHE A 199 7.73 4.44 -8.02
C PHE A 199 7.53 4.54 -9.53
N GLY A 200 8.13 5.53 -10.20
CA GLY A 200 8.05 5.67 -11.66
C GLY A 200 8.55 4.43 -12.40
N LEU A 201 9.71 3.89 -11.98
CA LEU A 201 10.26 2.68 -12.59
C LEU A 201 9.47 1.42 -12.22
N ILE A 202 9.02 1.29 -10.96
CA ILE A 202 8.18 0.18 -10.52
C ILE A 202 6.83 0.19 -11.25
N SER A 203 6.19 1.35 -11.42
CA SER A 203 4.92 1.43 -12.13
C SER A 203 5.05 1.07 -13.62
N LEU A 204 6.15 1.49 -14.26
CA LEU A 204 6.47 1.11 -15.64
C LEU A 204 6.66 -0.42 -15.76
N ILE A 205 7.54 -0.99 -14.94
CA ILE A 205 7.82 -2.44 -14.96
C ILE A 205 6.55 -3.24 -14.66
N THR A 206 5.77 -2.82 -13.66
CA THR A 206 4.51 -3.49 -13.32
C THR A 206 3.52 -3.44 -14.49
N SER A 207 3.40 -2.30 -15.18
CA SER A 207 2.56 -2.18 -16.38
C SER A 207 3.03 -3.12 -17.49
N VAL A 208 4.34 -3.19 -17.73
CA VAL A 208 4.93 -4.08 -18.74
C VAL A 208 4.67 -5.56 -18.40
N LEU A 209 4.77 -5.95 -17.12
CA LEU A 209 4.48 -7.31 -16.68
C LEU A 209 2.99 -7.66 -16.76
N LEU A 210 2.10 -6.69 -16.47
CA LEU A 210 0.65 -6.89 -16.55
C LEU A 210 0.14 -6.96 -17.99
N LEU A 211 0.81 -6.32 -18.95
CA LEU A 211 0.37 -6.28 -20.34
C LEU A 211 0.17 -7.67 -20.98
N PRO A 212 1.19 -8.57 -21.00
CA PRO A 212 1.02 -9.91 -21.56
C PRO A 212 -0.03 -10.73 -20.79
N LEU A 213 -0.13 -10.56 -19.47
CA LEU A 213 -1.13 -11.24 -18.65
C LEU A 213 -2.54 -10.76 -19.00
N THR A 214 -2.72 -9.46 -19.29
CA THR A 214 -4.00 -8.90 -19.72
C THR A 214 -4.38 -9.41 -21.11
N PHE A 215 -3.44 -9.56 -22.04
CA PHE A 215 -3.70 -10.19 -23.32
C PHE A 215 -4.10 -11.67 -23.22
N ALA A 216 -3.47 -12.40 -22.28
CA ALA A 216 -3.71 -13.83 -22.11
C ALA A 216 -5.00 -14.15 -21.34
N PHE A 217 -5.34 -13.35 -20.34
CA PHE A 217 -6.37 -13.69 -19.35
C PHE A 217 -7.44 -12.61 -19.16
N GLY A 218 -7.25 -11.40 -19.70
CA GLY A 218 -8.14 -10.27 -19.55
C GLY A 218 -8.72 -9.80 -20.88
N LYS A 219 -9.43 -8.67 -20.84
CA LYS A 219 -10.01 -8.00 -22.01
C LYS A 219 -9.35 -6.64 -22.20
N ILE A 220 -8.33 -6.58 -23.05
CA ILE A 220 -7.56 -5.35 -23.30
C ILE A 220 -8.40 -4.22 -23.91
N ASP A 221 -9.46 -4.54 -24.62
CA ASP A 221 -10.34 -3.59 -25.27
C ASP A 221 -11.43 -3.00 -24.36
N THR A 222 -11.48 -3.41 -23.08
CA THR A 222 -12.50 -2.97 -22.11
C THR A 222 -12.72 -1.45 -22.07
N PRO A 223 -11.68 -0.56 -22.09
CA PRO A 223 -11.91 0.88 -22.06
C PRO A 223 -12.69 1.43 -23.26
N LEU A 224 -12.67 0.73 -24.38
CA LEU A 224 -13.40 1.12 -25.59
C LEU A 224 -14.89 0.80 -25.50
N HIS A 225 -15.26 -0.16 -24.64
CA HIS A 225 -16.63 -0.65 -24.46
C HIS A 225 -17.28 -0.14 -23.17
N THR A 226 -16.52 0.57 -22.31
CA THR A 226 -17.03 1.19 -21.09
C THR A 226 -17.27 2.69 -21.29
N GLY A 227 -18.29 3.23 -20.59
CA GLY A 227 -18.60 4.65 -20.67
C GLY A 227 -17.49 5.54 -20.10
N ALA A 228 -17.45 6.79 -20.58
CA ALA A 228 -16.44 7.77 -20.15
C ALA A 228 -16.39 7.98 -18.62
N GLN A 229 -17.53 7.89 -17.93
CA GLN A 229 -17.60 8.00 -16.47
C GLN A 229 -16.85 6.87 -15.77
N VAL A 230 -16.97 5.63 -16.24
CA VAL A 230 -16.27 4.47 -15.67
C VAL A 230 -14.77 4.60 -15.86
N ASN A 231 -14.35 5.02 -17.06
CA ASN A 231 -12.95 5.27 -17.38
C ASN A 231 -12.37 6.42 -16.53
N LEU A 232 -13.14 7.48 -16.28
CA LEU A 232 -12.74 8.57 -15.41
C LEU A 232 -12.54 8.08 -13.96
N ILE A 233 -13.42 7.24 -13.45
CA ILE A 233 -13.29 6.63 -12.11
C ILE A 233 -12.03 5.78 -12.04
N LEU A 234 -11.70 5.01 -13.08
CA LEU A 234 -10.46 4.26 -13.16
C LEU A 234 -9.24 5.19 -13.11
N ILE A 235 -9.24 6.28 -13.89
CA ILE A 235 -8.16 7.28 -13.91
C ILE A 235 -7.99 7.93 -12.53
N VAL A 236 -9.07 8.39 -11.91
CA VAL A 236 -9.05 8.99 -10.57
C VAL A 236 -8.47 8.01 -9.55
N SER A 237 -8.93 6.76 -9.58
CA SER A 237 -8.41 5.71 -8.68
C SER A 237 -6.93 5.41 -8.91
N ALA A 238 -6.46 5.44 -10.17
CA ALA A 238 -5.06 5.22 -10.51
C ALA A 238 -4.16 6.37 -10.04
N VAL A 239 -4.56 7.61 -10.31
CA VAL A 239 -3.78 8.79 -9.93
C VAL A 239 -3.72 8.95 -8.41
N SER A 240 -4.86 8.81 -7.72
CA SER A 240 -4.90 8.96 -6.26
C SER A 240 -4.33 7.75 -5.53
N CYS A 241 -4.92 6.57 -5.74
CA CYS A 241 -4.62 5.39 -4.90
C CYS A 241 -3.34 4.66 -5.31
N ILE A 242 -2.91 4.78 -6.57
CA ILE A 242 -1.65 4.17 -7.02
C ILE A 242 -0.54 5.22 -7.09
N THR A 243 -0.67 6.29 -7.88
CA THR A 243 0.45 7.23 -8.03
C THR A 243 0.76 7.98 -6.75
N LEU A 244 -0.17 8.79 -6.29
CA LEU A 244 0.06 9.69 -5.15
C LEU A 244 0.32 8.90 -3.86
N ALA A 245 -0.55 7.94 -3.56
CA ALA A 245 -0.45 7.17 -2.33
C ALA A 245 0.82 6.33 -2.23
N HIS A 246 1.28 5.67 -3.33
CA HIS A 246 2.53 4.91 -3.28
C HIS A 246 3.77 5.81 -3.16
N VAL A 247 3.79 6.98 -3.82
CA VAL A 247 4.91 7.93 -3.65
C VAL A 247 5.01 8.38 -2.19
N LEU A 248 3.87 8.73 -1.57
CA LEU A 248 3.80 9.12 -0.16
C LEU A 248 4.18 7.95 0.77
N TYR A 249 3.70 6.76 0.47
CA TYR A 249 4.05 5.54 1.21
C TYR A 249 5.56 5.23 1.16
N TYR A 250 6.21 5.44 -0.01
CA TYR A 250 7.66 5.26 -0.12
C TYR A 250 8.43 6.32 0.67
N VAL A 251 7.90 7.54 0.77
CA VAL A 251 8.45 8.55 1.70
C VAL A 251 8.36 8.04 3.14
N ALA A 252 7.20 7.53 3.54
CA ALA A 252 7.00 7.00 4.87
C ALA A 252 7.95 5.82 5.19
N ILE A 253 8.04 4.82 4.31
CA ILE A 253 8.95 3.67 4.49
C ILE A 253 10.40 4.15 4.68
N ARG A 254 10.83 5.12 3.91
CA ARG A 254 12.19 5.65 3.98
C ARG A 254 12.46 6.38 5.29
N GLU A 255 11.49 7.17 5.78
CA GLU A 255 11.70 8.05 6.93
C GLU A 255 11.40 7.38 8.29
N ILE A 256 10.43 6.47 8.35
CA ILE A 256 10.00 5.83 9.61
C ILE A 256 10.10 4.31 9.62
N GLY A 257 10.57 3.71 8.53
CA GLY A 257 10.72 2.26 8.39
C GLY A 257 9.45 1.54 7.94
N VAL A 258 9.63 0.32 7.43
CA VAL A 258 8.53 -0.45 6.82
C VAL A 258 7.58 -1.03 7.87
N ALA A 259 8.11 -1.52 8.99
CA ALA A 259 7.29 -2.13 10.04
C ALA A 259 6.32 -1.12 10.65
N LEU A 260 6.81 0.08 11.02
CA LEU A 260 5.98 1.13 11.59
C LEU A 260 4.99 1.70 10.57
N ALA A 261 5.42 1.91 9.30
CA ALA A 261 4.55 2.36 8.24
C ALA A 261 3.39 1.38 7.99
N GLN A 262 3.63 0.09 7.98
CA GLN A 262 2.59 -0.94 7.83
C GLN A 262 1.67 -1.01 9.07
N THR A 263 2.21 -0.91 10.28
CA THR A 263 1.38 -0.90 11.49
C THR A 263 0.39 0.26 11.51
N LEU A 264 0.83 1.46 11.13
CA LEU A 264 -0.06 2.63 11.10
C LEU A 264 -1.10 2.57 9.98
N GLN A 265 -0.90 1.78 8.90
CA GLN A 265 -1.94 1.50 7.92
C GLN A 265 -3.16 0.75 8.48
N LEU A 266 -3.06 0.19 9.69
CA LEU A 266 -4.24 -0.32 10.42
C LEU A 266 -5.30 0.76 10.61
N LEU A 267 -4.96 2.04 10.54
CA LEU A 267 -5.92 3.15 10.59
C LEU A 267 -6.84 3.26 9.36
N CYS A 268 -6.52 2.63 8.22
CA CYS A 268 -7.33 2.74 7.00
C CYS A 268 -8.81 2.34 7.20
N PRO A 269 -9.18 1.26 7.95
CA PRO A 269 -10.58 0.95 8.23
C PRO A 269 -11.30 2.06 8.98
N ALA A 270 -10.65 2.70 9.95
CA ALA A 270 -11.25 3.83 10.66
C ALA A 270 -11.43 5.05 9.74
N GLY A 271 -10.46 5.30 8.86
CA GLY A 271 -10.58 6.32 7.81
C GLY A 271 -11.74 6.03 6.85
N ALA A 272 -11.88 4.79 6.40
CA ALA A 272 -13.00 4.37 5.54
C ALA A 272 -14.36 4.55 6.25
N MET A 273 -14.43 4.14 7.52
CA MET A 273 -15.63 4.31 8.35
C MET A 273 -16.00 5.80 8.50
N ALA A 274 -15.03 6.65 8.81
CA ALA A 274 -15.25 8.08 8.96
C ALA A 274 -15.72 8.74 7.65
N LEU A 275 -15.11 8.37 6.51
CA LEU A 275 -15.52 8.83 5.19
C LEU A 275 -16.94 8.37 4.83
N SER A 276 -17.28 7.12 5.13
CA SER A 276 -18.62 6.56 4.88
C SER A 276 -19.68 7.29 5.70
N ALA A 277 -19.43 7.52 6.99
CA ALA A 277 -20.32 8.27 7.84
C ALA A 277 -20.53 9.72 7.35
N TRP A 278 -19.45 10.37 6.92
CA TRP A 278 -19.50 11.75 6.45
C TRP A 278 -20.17 11.91 5.08
N ILE A 279 -19.84 11.03 4.12
CA ILE A 279 -20.34 11.15 2.73
C ILE A 279 -21.74 10.59 2.58
N PHE A 280 -22.02 9.45 3.23
CA PHE A 280 -23.30 8.72 3.07
C PHE A 280 -24.26 8.88 4.26
N GLY A 281 -23.85 9.61 5.31
CA GLY A 281 -24.66 9.79 6.51
C GLY A 281 -24.89 8.50 7.29
N GLU A 282 -24.00 7.52 7.17
CA GLU A 282 -24.10 6.25 7.87
C GLU A 282 -24.01 6.43 9.39
N ARG A 283 -24.93 5.80 10.12
CA ARG A 283 -24.91 5.81 11.58
C ARG A 283 -23.93 4.77 12.09
N LEU A 284 -22.94 5.25 12.82
CA LEU A 284 -21.94 4.37 13.43
C LEU A 284 -22.53 3.67 14.65
N SER A 285 -22.31 2.37 14.79
CA SER A 285 -22.65 1.64 15.99
C SER A 285 -21.71 2.00 17.15
N HIS A 286 -22.22 1.89 18.41
CA HIS A 286 -21.35 2.09 19.57
C HIS A 286 -20.13 1.16 19.56
N ALA A 287 -20.29 -0.08 19.12
CA ALA A 287 -19.21 -1.05 19.01
C ALA A 287 -18.14 -0.61 17.99
N GLN A 288 -18.53 -0.01 16.85
CA GLN A 288 -17.59 0.58 15.89
C GLN A 288 -16.82 1.76 16.49
N ILE A 289 -17.50 2.64 17.24
CA ILE A 289 -16.85 3.80 17.87
C ILE A 289 -15.81 3.34 18.89
N TRP A 290 -16.13 2.36 19.74
CA TRP A 290 -15.19 1.79 20.69
C TRP A 290 -14.02 1.06 19.98
N SER A 291 -14.30 0.33 18.92
CA SER A 291 -13.28 -0.32 18.10
C SER A 291 -12.33 0.70 17.47
N ALA A 292 -12.86 1.81 16.97
CA ALA A 292 -12.05 2.91 16.44
C ALA A 292 -11.20 3.58 17.54
N ALA A 293 -11.73 3.74 18.75
CA ALA A 293 -10.96 4.28 19.88
C ALA A 293 -9.79 3.35 20.26
N ILE A 294 -10.00 2.02 20.29
CA ILE A 294 -8.94 1.03 20.52
C ILE A 294 -7.89 1.10 19.41
N LEU A 295 -8.32 1.22 18.15
CA LEU A 295 -7.44 1.36 17.00
C LEU A 295 -6.59 2.62 17.09
N LEU A 296 -7.17 3.76 17.44
CA LEU A 296 -6.46 5.02 17.62
C LEU A 296 -5.46 4.96 18.77
N LEU A 297 -5.82 4.29 19.87
CA LEU A 297 -4.89 4.03 20.97
C LEU A 297 -3.71 3.17 20.50
N GLY A 298 -3.96 2.13 19.74
CA GLY A 298 -2.93 1.29 19.14
C GLY A 298 -1.98 2.07 18.24
N ALA A 299 -2.51 2.92 17.37
CA ALA A 299 -1.72 3.80 16.51
C ALA A 299 -0.89 4.82 17.33
N PHE A 300 -1.48 5.40 18.37
CA PHE A 300 -0.77 6.31 19.27
C PHE A 300 0.41 5.64 19.96
N LEU A 301 0.23 4.41 20.48
CA LEU A 301 1.32 3.64 21.07
C LEU A 301 2.42 3.33 20.05
N ALA A 302 2.05 2.91 18.85
CA ALA A 302 3.00 2.63 17.78
C ALA A 302 3.82 3.88 17.38
N MET A 303 3.22 5.07 17.39
CA MET A 303 3.94 6.33 17.12
C MET A 303 4.91 6.74 18.24
N ARG A 304 4.78 6.17 19.44
CA ARG A 304 5.73 6.39 20.57
C ARG A 304 7.01 5.57 20.43
N VAL A 305 7.08 4.67 19.48
CA VAL A 305 8.30 3.92 19.15
C VAL A 305 9.37 4.88 18.66
N LYS A 306 10.58 4.71 19.16
CA LYS A 306 11.73 5.49 18.69
C LYS A 306 12.16 4.95 17.33
N PRO A 307 12.08 5.76 16.24
CA PRO A 307 12.58 5.35 14.94
C PRO A 307 14.08 5.04 15.01
N VAL A 308 14.57 4.18 14.11
CA VAL A 308 16.00 3.92 13.98
C VAL A 308 16.69 5.21 13.54
N ALA A 309 17.71 5.64 14.27
CA ALA A 309 18.53 6.76 13.83
C ALA A 309 19.25 6.38 12.54
N THR A 310 19.02 7.15 11.48
CA THR A 310 19.49 6.88 10.11
C THR A 310 21.02 6.82 9.96
N THR A 311 21.77 7.18 10.98
CA THR A 311 23.23 7.17 10.97
C THR A 311 23.81 5.75 11.03
N GLU A 312 23.15 4.80 11.69
CA GLU A 312 23.62 3.41 11.78
C GLU A 312 23.22 2.54 10.57
N ALA A 313 22.17 2.92 9.86
CA ALA A 313 21.72 2.20 8.67
C ALA A 313 22.63 2.41 7.44
N ALA A 314 23.43 3.47 7.42
CA ALA A 314 24.34 3.78 6.32
C ALA A 314 25.69 3.03 6.41
N GLU A 315 26.05 2.49 7.59
CA GLU A 315 27.32 1.75 7.79
C GLU A 315 27.19 0.24 7.53
N ASN A 316 25.96 -0.30 7.41
CA ASN A 316 25.69 -1.74 7.30
C ASN A 316 25.08 -2.17 5.94
N ILE A 317 25.10 -1.30 4.91
CA ILE A 317 24.72 -1.60 3.54
C ILE A 317 25.93 -1.43 2.61
#